data_36f11c16ecb9da4c269decf0d15a5635
#
_entry.id   36f11c16ecb9da4c269decf0d15a5635
#
_cell.length_a   1.000
_cell.length_b   1.000
_cell.length_c   1.000
_cell.angle_alpha   90.00
_cell.angle_beta   90.00
_cell.angle_gamma   90.00
#
_symmetry.space_group_name_H-M   'P 1'
#
loop_
_entity.id
_entity.type
_entity.pdbx_description
1 polymer ?
#
loop_
_entity_poly.entity_id
_entity_poly.type
_entity_poly.pdbx_seq_one_letter_code
_entity_poly.pdbx_strand_id
1 'polypeptide(L)'
;MSYRQITDGCFAAAIGARGLDKDAFTPVLVSAGEASADLAAAVAAGGMPCLAAAGREDDIAALTARAYGIRARFREIIVLGTGGSSLGAQAICALGEAQPGPPTLHFLDNLEPARLQRLLDTADADTTGLLIVSKSGATADVMAQALIALPALGAKLGGDISGHVTAISQPGDN
;
A
#
# COMPACT_ATOMS: atom_id res chain seq x y z
N MET A 1 0.57 -11.76 21.58
CA MET A 1 -0.90 -11.63 21.63
C MET A 1 -1.50 -12.96 21.24
N SER A 2 -2.45 -13.50 22.01
CA SER A 2 -3.25 -14.67 21.60
C SER A 2 -4.57 -14.13 21.02
N TYR A 3 -4.95 -14.57 19.82
CA TYR A 3 -6.28 -14.33 19.31
C TYR A 3 -7.09 -15.62 19.35
N ARG A 4 -8.41 -15.51 19.50
CA ARG A 4 -9.34 -16.63 19.45
C ARG A 4 -10.30 -16.47 18.28
N GLN A 5 -10.36 -17.47 17.41
CA GLN A 5 -11.34 -17.51 16.33
C GLN A 5 -12.62 -18.20 16.86
N ILE A 6 -13.76 -17.55 16.68
CA ILE A 6 -15.08 -18.09 17.05
C ILE A 6 -15.77 -18.52 15.76
N THR A 7 -15.96 -19.82 15.58
CA THR A 7 -16.52 -20.40 14.34
C THR A 7 -17.91 -21.01 14.53
N ASP A 8 -18.46 -20.98 15.75
CA ASP A 8 -19.73 -21.64 16.07
C ASP A 8 -20.89 -21.19 15.17
N GLY A 9 -20.91 -19.91 14.80
CA GLY A 9 -21.90 -19.35 13.88
C GLY A 9 -21.77 -19.77 12.41
N CYS A 10 -20.75 -20.53 12.04
CA CYS A 10 -20.54 -21.01 10.67
C CYS A 10 -21.17 -22.36 10.37
N PHE A 11 -21.57 -23.08 11.41
CA PHE A 11 -22.03 -24.47 11.27
C PHE A 11 -23.54 -24.60 11.06
N ALA A 12 -23.96 -25.71 10.43
CA ALA A 12 -25.34 -26.02 10.15
C ALA A 12 -26.24 -26.04 11.40
N ALA A 13 -25.68 -26.41 12.55
CA ALA A 13 -26.36 -26.36 13.84
C ALA A 13 -26.82 -24.94 14.25
N ALA A 14 -26.09 -23.91 13.80
CA ALA A 14 -26.40 -22.50 14.11
C ALA A 14 -27.20 -21.81 13.02
N ILE A 15 -26.93 -22.08 11.75
CA ILE A 15 -27.50 -21.33 10.60
C ILE A 15 -28.29 -22.19 9.60
N GLY A 16 -28.59 -23.46 9.96
CA GLY A 16 -29.38 -24.38 9.14
C GLY A 16 -28.62 -24.92 7.92
N ALA A 17 -29.36 -25.33 6.89
CA ALA A 17 -28.84 -26.07 5.73
C ALA A 17 -27.74 -25.34 4.91
N ARG A 18 -27.53 -24.06 5.15
CA ARG A 18 -26.45 -23.27 4.51
C ARG A 18 -25.16 -23.23 5.32
N GLY A 19 -25.17 -23.80 6.54
CA GLY A 19 -24.01 -23.88 7.39
C GLY A 19 -23.08 -25.02 7.01
N LEU A 20 -21.84 -24.95 7.50
CA LEU A 20 -20.85 -26.01 7.31
C LEU A 20 -21.26 -27.28 8.07
N ASP A 21 -21.07 -28.43 7.45
CA ASP A 21 -21.11 -29.70 8.13
C ASP A 21 -19.86 -29.90 8.98
N LYS A 22 -20.03 -30.23 10.26
CA LYS A 22 -18.92 -30.36 11.19
C LYS A 22 -17.99 -31.53 10.88
N ASP A 23 -18.55 -32.61 10.37
CA ASP A 23 -17.78 -33.82 10.01
C ASP A 23 -16.99 -33.59 8.73
N ALA A 24 -17.53 -32.82 7.77
CA ALA A 24 -16.84 -32.41 6.57
C ALA A 24 -15.75 -31.32 6.86
N PHE A 25 -15.95 -30.50 7.87
CA PHE A 25 -15.00 -29.45 8.23
C PHE A 25 -13.74 -29.98 8.93
N THR A 26 -13.86 -31.02 9.75
CA THR A 26 -12.75 -31.56 10.54
C THR A 26 -11.56 -32.01 9.68
N PRO A 27 -11.72 -32.77 8.58
CA PRO A 27 -10.61 -33.16 7.70
C PRO A 27 -9.92 -31.91 7.06
N VAL A 28 -10.69 -30.87 6.74
CA VAL A 28 -10.14 -29.63 6.18
C VAL A 28 -9.23 -28.94 7.18
N LEU A 29 -9.56 -28.96 8.48
CA LEU A 29 -8.68 -28.42 9.52
C LEU A 29 -7.35 -29.16 9.63
N VAL A 30 -7.35 -30.49 9.46
CA VAL A 30 -6.12 -31.29 9.45
C VAL A 30 -5.24 -30.86 8.27
N SER A 31 -5.80 -30.80 7.06
CA SER A 31 -5.08 -30.35 5.86
C SER A 31 -4.59 -28.91 5.98
N ALA A 32 -5.37 -28.03 6.61
CA ALA A 32 -4.95 -26.64 6.89
C ALA A 32 -3.79 -26.58 7.87
N GLY A 33 -3.75 -27.49 8.86
CA GLY A 33 -2.62 -27.61 9.78
C GLY A 33 -1.33 -28.03 9.09
N GLU A 34 -1.40 -29.01 8.17
CA GLU A 34 -0.28 -29.46 7.35
C GLU A 34 0.22 -28.31 6.44
N ALA A 35 -0.70 -27.66 5.72
CA ALA A 35 -0.37 -26.52 4.86
C ALA A 35 0.25 -25.34 5.66
N SER A 36 -0.19 -25.12 6.89
CA SER A 36 0.39 -24.11 7.78
C SER A 36 1.83 -24.46 8.19
N ALA A 37 2.11 -25.72 8.43
CA ALA A 37 3.48 -26.20 8.74
C ALA A 37 4.40 -26.05 7.52
N ASP A 38 3.93 -26.43 6.33
CA ASP A 38 4.65 -26.26 5.07
C ASP A 38 4.94 -24.79 4.77
N LEU A 39 3.97 -23.92 4.99
CA LEU A 39 4.16 -22.47 4.86
C LEU A 39 5.22 -21.94 5.83
N ALA A 40 5.17 -22.38 7.10
CA ALA A 40 6.16 -21.97 8.10
C ALA A 40 7.58 -22.43 7.72
N ALA A 41 7.71 -23.67 7.19
CA ALA A 41 8.97 -24.19 6.68
C ALA A 41 9.48 -23.40 5.46
N ALA A 42 8.59 -23.05 4.52
CA ALA A 42 8.94 -22.24 3.35
C ALA A 42 9.39 -20.82 3.75
N VAL A 43 8.74 -20.21 4.75
CA VAL A 43 9.16 -18.91 5.31
C VAL A 43 10.53 -19.01 5.94
N ALA A 44 10.77 -20.03 6.78
CA ALA A 44 12.06 -20.26 7.43
C ALA A 44 13.20 -20.49 6.43
N ALA A 45 12.90 -21.13 5.29
CA ALA A 45 13.83 -21.36 4.18
C ALA A 45 14.06 -20.10 3.28
N GLY A 46 13.39 -18.97 3.57
CA GLY A 46 13.49 -17.76 2.76
C GLY A 46 12.68 -17.79 1.45
N GLY A 47 11.86 -18.82 1.24
CA GLY A 47 11.04 -19.00 0.04
C GLY A 47 9.86 -18.01 -0.09
N MET A 48 9.58 -17.24 0.97
CA MET A 48 8.49 -16.25 1.01
C MET A 48 8.96 -14.89 1.50
N PRO A 49 9.70 -14.14 0.68
CA PRO A 49 10.28 -12.85 1.09
C PRO A 49 9.25 -11.82 1.56
N CYS A 50 8.03 -11.86 1.02
CA CYS A 50 6.96 -10.94 1.40
C CYS A 50 6.52 -11.10 2.87
N LEU A 51 6.58 -12.31 3.43
CA LEU A 51 6.28 -12.56 4.84
C LEU A 51 7.45 -12.25 5.76
N ALA A 52 8.68 -12.34 5.25
CA ALA A 52 9.89 -11.98 5.97
C ALA A 52 10.12 -10.46 6.05
N ALA A 53 9.47 -9.68 5.17
CA ALA A 53 9.68 -8.23 5.08
C ALA A 53 9.37 -7.49 6.39
N ALA A 54 8.39 -7.96 7.15
CA ALA A 54 8.00 -7.33 8.42
C ALA A 54 9.08 -7.42 9.53
N GLY A 55 10.03 -8.34 9.39
CA GLY A 55 11.16 -8.52 10.33
C GLY A 55 12.46 -7.87 9.85
N ARG A 56 12.47 -7.20 8.71
CA ARG A 56 13.67 -6.54 8.18
C ARG A 56 13.81 -5.14 8.75
N GLU A 57 15.02 -4.84 9.23
CA GLU A 57 15.36 -3.54 9.81
C GLU A 57 16.51 -2.85 9.08
N ASP A 58 17.15 -3.54 8.14
CA ASP A 58 18.37 -3.14 7.45
C ASP A 58 18.18 -1.89 6.56
N ASP A 59 16.98 -1.64 6.08
CA ASP A 59 16.64 -0.49 5.22
C ASP A 59 15.90 0.65 5.94
N ILE A 60 15.46 0.45 7.20
CA ILE A 60 14.65 1.43 7.94
C ILE A 60 15.37 2.78 8.08
N ALA A 61 16.65 2.79 8.38
CA ALA A 61 17.41 4.02 8.55
C ALA A 61 17.47 4.84 7.24
N ALA A 62 17.70 4.18 6.10
CA ALA A 62 17.74 4.82 4.79
C ALA A 62 16.36 5.36 4.36
N LEU A 63 15.30 4.56 4.59
CA LEU A 63 13.92 4.97 4.32
C LEU A 63 13.50 6.14 5.19
N THR A 64 13.86 6.14 6.46
CA THR A 64 13.58 7.21 7.42
C THR A 64 14.27 8.51 6.98
N ALA A 65 15.56 8.46 6.61
CA ALA A 65 16.29 9.61 6.11
C ALA A 65 15.64 10.18 4.83
N ARG A 66 15.20 9.31 3.91
CA ARG A 66 14.49 9.72 2.69
C ARG A 66 13.16 10.38 3.01
N ALA A 67 12.39 9.82 3.94
CA ALA A 67 11.10 10.38 4.38
C ALA A 67 11.28 11.77 5.02
N TYR A 68 12.30 11.96 5.85
CA TYR A 68 12.62 13.28 6.39
C TYR A 68 13.00 14.29 5.30
N GLY A 69 13.77 13.89 4.29
CA GLY A 69 14.09 14.75 3.15
C GLY A 69 12.86 15.20 2.37
N ILE A 70 11.93 14.27 2.11
CA ILE A 70 10.65 14.54 1.46
C ILE A 70 9.81 15.50 2.32
N ARG A 71 9.68 15.22 3.62
CA ARG A 71 8.94 16.05 4.57
C ARG A 71 9.49 17.47 4.70
N ALA A 72 10.80 17.64 4.64
CA ALA A 72 11.43 18.96 4.73
C ALA A 72 11.20 19.82 3.48
N ARG A 73 11.00 19.16 2.32
CA ARG A 73 10.88 19.83 1.03
C ARG A 73 9.44 20.18 0.65
N PHE A 74 8.50 19.26 0.91
CA PHE A 74 7.15 19.39 0.39
C PHE A 74 6.13 19.73 1.48
N ARG A 75 5.13 20.51 1.11
CA ARG A 75 3.95 20.82 1.93
C ARG A 75 2.80 19.87 1.63
N GLU A 76 2.76 19.36 0.41
CA GLU A 76 1.74 18.41 -0.06
C GLU A 76 2.40 17.27 -0.82
N ILE A 77 1.88 16.07 -0.67
CA ILE A 77 2.30 14.90 -1.45
C ILE A 77 1.06 14.24 -2.02
N ILE A 78 1.02 14.12 -3.34
CA ILE A 78 0.01 13.35 -4.05
C ILE A 78 0.54 11.92 -4.20
N VAL A 79 -0.16 10.97 -3.59
CA VAL A 79 0.20 9.55 -3.61
C VAL A 79 -0.67 8.84 -4.64
N LEU A 80 -0.05 8.35 -5.71
CA LEU A 80 -0.69 7.55 -6.75
C LEU A 80 -0.43 6.06 -6.47
N GLY A 81 -1.45 5.33 -6.08
CA GLY A 81 -1.33 3.92 -5.74
C GLY A 81 -2.69 3.30 -5.48
N THR A 82 -2.90 2.05 -5.91
CA THR A 82 -4.18 1.34 -5.75
C THR A 82 -4.05 0.12 -4.87
N GLY A 83 -5.14 -0.31 -4.24
CA GLY A 83 -5.18 -1.50 -3.40
C GLY A 83 -4.10 -1.50 -2.30
N GLY A 84 -3.31 -2.55 -2.21
CA GLY A 84 -2.25 -2.68 -1.20
C GLY A 84 -1.14 -1.62 -1.28
N SER A 85 -0.96 -0.98 -2.43
CA SER A 85 0.00 0.13 -2.60
C SER A 85 -0.48 1.46 -1.98
N SER A 86 -1.73 1.54 -1.53
CA SER A 86 -2.32 2.74 -0.94
C SER A 86 -2.99 2.48 0.41
N LEU A 87 -3.86 1.46 0.50
CA LEU A 87 -4.72 1.25 1.66
C LEU A 87 -3.96 1.00 2.97
N GLY A 88 -2.81 0.32 2.91
CA GLY A 88 -1.96 0.09 4.08
C GLY A 88 -1.40 1.40 4.64
N ALA A 89 -0.91 2.27 3.76
CA ALA A 89 -0.40 3.59 4.14
C ALA A 89 -1.52 4.49 4.67
N GLN A 90 -2.71 4.48 4.03
CA GLN A 90 -3.88 5.21 4.52
C GLN A 90 -4.29 4.75 5.93
N ALA A 91 -4.32 3.43 6.17
CA ALA A 91 -4.66 2.87 7.48
C ALA A 91 -3.66 3.30 8.57
N ILE A 92 -2.36 3.26 8.28
CA ILE A 92 -1.32 3.71 9.22
C ILE A 92 -1.47 5.20 9.50
N CYS A 93 -1.70 6.03 8.47
CA CYS A 93 -1.91 7.46 8.63
C CYS A 93 -3.18 7.79 9.45
N ALA A 94 -4.23 6.97 9.29
CA ALA A 94 -5.48 7.16 10.04
C ALA A 94 -5.39 6.70 11.50
N LEU A 95 -4.53 5.71 11.80
CA LEU A 95 -4.30 5.20 13.15
C LEU A 95 -3.23 6.01 13.91
N GLY A 96 -2.33 6.63 13.19
CA GLY A 96 -1.29 7.47 13.79
C GLY A 96 -1.85 8.79 14.30
N GLU A 97 -1.27 9.30 15.37
CA GLU A 97 -1.48 10.70 15.74
C GLU A 97 -0.96 11.58 14.60
N ALA A 98 -1.80 12.48 14.10
CA ALA A 98 -1.40 13.42 13.07
C ALA A 98 -0.18 14.20 13.58
N GLN A 99 0.98 13.97 12.97
CA GLN A 99 2.16 14.76 13.26
C GLN A 99 1.86 16.20 12.84
N PRO A 100 2.03 17.18 13.72
CA PRO A 100 1.76 18.56 13.37
C PRO A 100 2.66 19.01 12.22
N GLY A 101 2.08 19.72 11.29
CA GLY A 101 2.79 20.30 10.15
C GLY A 101 2.83 19.44 8.90
N PRO A 102 3.36 20.00 7.79
CA PRO A 102 3.40 19.34 6.49
C PRO A 102 4.28 18.09 6.49
N PRO A 103 4.12 17.20 5.49
CA PRO A 103 3.22 17.34 4.34
C PRO A 103 1.80 16.83 4.60
N THR A 104 0.83 17.41 3.91
CA THR A 104 -0.50 16.81 3.74
C THR A 104 -0.42 15.73 2.68
N LEU A 105 -0.96 14.54 2.97
CA LEU A 105 -0.97 13.42 2.05
C LEU A 105 -2.33 13.30 1.36
N HIS A 106 -2.32 13.29 0.03
CA HIS A 106 -3.50 13.11 -0.81
C HIS A 106 -3.42 11.76 -1.51
N PHE A 107 -4.15 10.77 -1.02
CA PHE A 107 -4.16 9.43 -1.64
C PHE A 107 -5.17 9.37 -2.78
N LEU A 108 -4.70 9.00 -3.97
CA LEU A 108 -5.50 8.71 -5.16
C LEU A 108 -5.41 7.20 -5.43
N ASP A 109 -6.39 6.47 -4.93
CA ASP A 109 -6.46 5.02 -4.96
C ASP A 109 -7.43 4.46 -6.00
N ASN A 110 -8.06 5.35 -6.76
CA ASN A 110 -8.96 5.02 -7.87
C ASN A 110 -8.92 6.10 -8.96
N LEU A 111 -9.54 5.81 -10.10
CA LEU A 111 -9.65 6.74 -11.22
C LEU A 111 -10.82 7.72 -10.99
N GLU A 112 -10.55 8.79 -10.25
CA GLU A 112 -11.46 9.93 -10.08
C GLU A 112 -10.90 11.18 -10.78
N PRO A 113 -11.20 11.41 -12.06
CA PRO A 113 -10.62 12.51 -12.84
C PRO A 113 -10.83 13.87 -12.19
N ALA A 114 -12.03 14.12 -11.65
CA ALA A 114 -12.35 15.40 -11.03
C ALA A 114 -11.54 15.66 -9.74
N ARG A 115 -11.18 14.62 -8.99
CA ARG A 115 -10.36 14.76 -7.80
C ARG A 115 -8.89 15.01 -8.17
N LEU A 116 -8.36 14.24 -9.11
CA LEU A 116 -7.01 14.46 -9.63
C LEU A 116 -6.87 15.86 -10.22
N GLN A 117 -7.82 16.28 -11.06
CA GLN A 117 -7.81 17.60 -11.68
C GLN A 117 -7.79 18.71 -10.62
N ARG A 118 -8.68 18.66 -9.62
CA ARG A 118 -8.71 19.65 -8.53
C ARG A 118 -7.39 19.74 -7.80
N LEU A 119 -6.79 18.59 -7.45
CA LEU A 119 -5.49 18.56 -6.77
C LEU A 119 -4.39 19.21 -7.64
N LEU A 120 -4.34 18.86 -8.92
CA LEU A 120 -3.37 19.44 -9.84
C LEU A 120 -3.59 20.93 -10.08
N ASP A 121 -4.84 21.40 -10.13
CA ASP A 121 -5.16 22.83 -10.33
C ASP A 121 -4.78 23.68 -9.12
N THR A 122 -5.06 23.18 -7.91
CA THR A 122 -4.85 23.93 -6.66
C THR A 122 -3.45 23.78 -6.08
N ALA A 123 -2.72 22.72 -6.45
CA ALA A 123 -1.39 22.46 -5.93
C ALA A 123 -0.39 23.57 -6.30
N ASP A 124 0.33 24.04 -5.31
CA ASP A 124 1.55 24.82 -5.50
C ASP A 124 2.67 23.86 -5.95
N ALA A 125 3.05 23.94 -7.20
CA ALA A 125 3.99 23.00 -7.81
C ALA A 125 5.35 22.98 -7.12
N ASP A 126 5.84 24.13 -6.65
CA ASP A 126 7.15 24.24 -5.99
C ASP A 126 7.21 23.46 -4.67
N THR A 127 6.07 23.31 -4.00
CA THR A 127 5.97 22.65 -2.69
C THR A 127 5.19 21.33 -2.74
N THR A 128 4.82 20.83 -3.92
CA THR A 128 4.11 19.58 -4.12
C THR A 128 5.03 18.48 -4.63
N GLY A 129 4.99 17.30 -3.99
CA GLY A 129 5.66 16.08 -4.44
C GLY A 129 4.67 15.04 -4.98
N LEU A 130 5.12 14.22 -5.92
CA LEU A 130 4.42 13.01 -6.38
C LEU A 130 5.11 11.77 -5.83
N LEU A 131 4.33 10.89 -5.20
CA LEU A 131 4.75 9.55 -4.79
C LEU A 131 3.96 8.51 -5.57
N ILE A 132 4.62 7.83 -6.49
CA ILE A 132 4.01 6.82 -7.37
C ILE A 132 4.36 5.43 -6.81
N VAL A 133 3.35 4.66 -6.43
CA VAL A 133 3.54 3.34 -5.81
C VAL A 133 2.89 2.26 -6.66
N SER A 134 3.72 1.48 -7.36
CA SER A 134 3.27 0.35 -8.17
C SER A 134 4.31 -0.76 -8.16
N LYS A 135 3.99 -1.91 -7.55
CA LYS A 135 4.91 -3.05 -7.48
C LYS A 135 5.45 -3.45 -8.85
N SER A 136 4.57 -3.58 -9.85
CA SER A 136 4.94 -4.01 -11.21
C SER A 136 5.40 -2.87 -12.12
N GLY A 137 5.23 -1.60 -11.71
CA GLY A 137 5.39 -0.45 -12.60
C GLY A 137 4.32 -0.33 -13.71
N ALA A 138 3.42 -1.31 -13.84
CA ALA A 138 2.47 -1.43 -14.95
C ALA A 138 1.00 -1.46 -14.52
N THR A 139 0.67 -1.07 -13.28
CA THR A 139 -0.71 -1.00 -12.81
C THR A 139 -1.46 0.08 -13.60
N ALA A 140 -2.46 -0.32 -14.38
CA ALA A 140 -3.13 0.56 -15.36
C ALA A 140 -3.66 1.85 -14.73
N ASP A 141 -4.33 1.77 -13.58
CA ASP A 141 -4.89 2.93 -12.90
C ASP A 141 -3.79 3.91 -12.43
N VAL A 142 -2.71 3.39 -11.88
CA VAL A 142 -1.56 4.20 -11.43
C VAL A 142 -0.86 4.86 -12.62
N MET A 143 -0.69 4.11 -13.72
CA MET A 143 -0.06 4.63 -14.94
C MET A 143 -0.92 5.71 -15.59
N ALA A 144 -2.26 5.52 -15.65
CA ALA A 144 -3.16 6.53 -16.18
C ALA A 144 -3.09 7.84 -15.37
N GLN A 145 -3.07 7.75 -14.04
CA GLN A 145 -2.91 8.91 -13.17
C GLN A 145 -1.54 9.57 -13.36
N ALA A 146 -0.47 8.78 -13.44
CA ALA A 146 0.88 9.29 -13.62
C ALA A 146 1.05 10.02 -14.97
N LEU A 147 0.50 9.45 -16.06
CA LEU A 147 0.52 10.07 -17.40
C LEU A 147 -0.20 11.42 -17.46
N ILE A 148 -1.10 11.69 -16.53
CA ILE A 148 -1.78 12.99 -16.41
C ILE A 148 -1.00 13.90 -15.43
N ALA A 149 -0.59 13.38 -14.28
CA ALA A 149 0.01 14.19 -13.23
C ALA A 149 1.42 14.69 -13.57
N LEU A 150 2.26 13.83 -14.21
CA LEU A 150 3.63 14.20 -14.54
C LEU A 150 3.71 15.37 -15.52
N PRO A 151 3.00 15.37 -16.67
CA PRO A 151 3.02 16.52 -17.58
C PRO A 151 2.40 17.78 -16.96
N ALA A 152 1.32 17.64 -16.16
CA ALA A 152 0.67 18.77 -15.52
C ALA A 152 1.60 19.46 -14.52
N LEU A 153 2.32 18.68 -13.71
CA LEU A 153 3.32 19.23 -12.79
C LEU A 153 4.51 19.83 -13.55
N GLY A 154 4.98 19.16 -14.61
CA GLY A 154 6.05 19.62 -15.46
C GLY A 154 5.76 20.97 -16.11
N ALA A 155 4.52 21.16 -16.59
CA ALA A 155 4.10 22.43 -17.18
C ALA A 155 4.16 23.59 -16.16
N LYS A 156 3.83 23.34 -14.91
CA LYS A 156 3.90 24.33 -13.82
C LYS A 156 5.34 24.65 -13.38
N LEU A 157 6.23 23.66 -13.43
CA LEU A 157 7.63 23.76 -12.99
C LEU A 157 8.60 24.15 -14.12
N GLY A 158 8.11 24.39 -15.33
CA GLY A 158 8.96 24.76 -16.46
C GLY A 158 9.78 23.61 -17.07
N GLY A 159 9.40 22.34 -16.78
CA GLY A 159 9.90 21.15 -17.45
C GLY A 159 10.56 20.12 -16.56
N ASP A 160 11.55 20.46 -15.75
CA ASP A 160 12.24 19.47 -14.89
C ASP A 160 11.45 19.18 -13.61
N ILE A 161 10.97 17.93 -13.51
CA ILE A 161 10.23 17.43 -12.36
C ILE A 161 11.01 16.38 -11.54
N SER A 162 12.25 16.07 -11.90
CA SER A 162 13.02 14.98 -11.31
C SER A 162 13.13 15.08 -9.79
N GLY A 163 13.21 16.29 -9.27
CA GLY A 163 13.24 16.54 -7.84
C GLY A 163 11.89 16.43 -7.13
N HIS A 164 10.77 16.35 -7.85
CA HIS A 164 9.40 16.33 -7.30
C HIS A 164 8.76 14.95 -7.34
N VAL A 165 9.40 13.98 -7.99
CA VAL A 165 8.84 12.65 -8.17
C VAL A 165 9.66 11.61 -7.42
N THR A 166 8.96 10.74 -6.70
CA THR A 166 9.53 9.53 -6.09
C THR A 166 8.68 8.35 -6.54
N ALA A 167 9.31 7.31 -7.08
CA ALA A 167 8.64 6.07 -7.45
C ALA A 167 9.05 4.94 -6.51
N ILE A 168 8.10 4.09 -6.14
CA ILE A 168 8.33 2.85 -5.40
C ILE A 168 7.83 1.70 -6.27
N SER A 169 8.75 0.87 -6.72
CA SER A 169 8.46 -0.31 -7.53
C SER A 169 9.45 -1.44 -7.21
N GLN A 170 9.16 -2.66 -7.66
CA GLN A 170 10.15 -3.75 -7.56
C GLN A 170 11.34 -3.46 -8.48
N PRO A 171 12.56 -3.95 -8.15
CA PRO A 171 13.70 -3.87 -9.04
C PRO A 171 13.43 -4.59 -10.36
N GLY A 172 13.86 -4.00 -11.49
CA GLY A 172 13.70 -4.56 -12.84
C GLY A 172 13.54 -3.47 -13.89
N ASP A 173 13.43 -3.90 -15.14
CA ASP A 173 13.13 -3.04 -16.29
C ASP A 173 11.61 -2.84 -16.37
N ASN A 174 11.08 -1.91 -15.59
CA ASN A 174 9.65 -1.57 -15.54
C ASN A 174 9.35 -0.29 -16.28
#